data_0a15ec4c5b418f667a449555efbac2eb
#
_entry.id   0a15ec4c5b418f667a449555efbac2eb
#
_cell.length_a   1.000
_cell.length_b   1.000
_cell.length_c   1.000
_cell.angle_alpha   90.00
_cell.angle_beta   90.00
_cell.angle_gamma   90.00
#
_symmetry.space_group_name_H-M   'P 1'
#
loop_
_entity.id
_entity.type
_entity.pdbx_description
1 polymer ?
#
loop_
_entity_poly.entity_id
_entity_poly.type
_entity_poly.pdbx_seq_one_letter_code
_entity_poly.pdbx_strand_id
1 'polypeptide(L)'
;MAICRVFHDYCHRNKIDLHGKNFTLSYDTNIPRQTGLSGSSAIVTAALNCLLDFYKVRHKIEVEVRPNLVLNAEKELGIVAGLQDRVAQTYGGLVYMDFSKENMDKLGHGIYSPMDIRLLPPLYIVYAENPSDSGKVHSTVRQRWLNGDEIIVKCMNEVADIALQGRTAIMEKNYRKLAELMSRNFDLRRKMFGDDCLGAMNIEMVEVARRVGAAAKFTGSGGAVVVFCPDGESQAKRLEEACKKAGFILQAAKVAPSVLEGSDLATLKQK
;
A
#
# COMPACT_ATOMS: atom_id res chain seq x y z
N MET A 1 4.09 -21.31 -3.38
CA MET A 1 2.81 -22.08 -3.39
C MET A 1 1.92 -21.83 -2.16
N ALA A 2 2.33 -20.99 -1.20
CA ALA A 2 1.55 -20.69 0.00
C ALA A 2 0.10 -20.21 -0.30
N ILE A 3 -0.10 -19.35 -1.32
CA ILE A 3 -1.45 -18.90 -1.66
C ILE A 3 -2.39 -20.02 -2.09
N CYS A 4 -1.90 -21.05 -2.80
CA CYS A 4 -2.75 -22.18 -3.19
C CYS A 4 -3.25 -22.93 -1.95
N ARG A 5 -2.39 -23.14 -0.94
CA ARG A 5 -2.77 -23.78 0.31
C ARG A 5 -3.77 -22.92 1.08
N VAL A 6 -3.45 -21.65 1.31
CA VAL A 6 -4.34 -20.73 2.03
C VAL A 6 -5.71 -20.62 1.37
N PHE A 7 -5.75 -20.54 0.04
CA PHE A 7 -6.99 -20.51 -0.75
C PHE A 7 -7.79 -21.81 -0.60
N HIS A 8 -7.13 -22.95 -0.74
CA HIS A 8 -7.77 -24.27 -0.57
C HIS A 8 -8.36 -24.42 0.82
N ASP A 9 -7.58 -24.12 1.87
CA ASP A 9 -8.01 -24.23 3.26
C ASP A 9 -9.17 -23.27 3.58
N TYR A 10 -9.17 -22.07 2.99
CA TYR A 10 -10.28 -21.16 3.09
C TYR A 10 -11.54 -21.71 2.45
N CYS A 11 -11.45 -22.22 1.21
CA CYS A 11 -12.58 -22.82 0.50
C CYS A 11 -13.14 -24.03 1.25
N HIS A 12 -12.29 -24.92 1.76
CA HIS A 12 -12.69 -26.07 2.55
C HIS A 12 -13.46 -25.67 3.82
N ARG A 13 -12.93 -24.73 4.59
CA ARG A 13 -13.60 -24.22 5.81
C ARG A 13 -14.94 -23.56 5.55
N ASN A 14 -15.09 -22.92 4.41
CA ASN A 14 -16.31 -22.21 4.01
C ASN A 14 -17.23 -23.05 3.11
N LYS A 15 -16.95 -24.35 2.93
CA LYS A 15 -17.75 -25.29 2.14
C LYS A 15 -17.93 -24.80 0.69
N ILE A 16 -16.87 -24.25 0.12
CA ILE A 16 -16.81 -23.83 -1.29
C ILE A 16 -16.20 -24.98 -2.08
N ASP A 17 -17.00 -25.60 -2.96
CA ASP A 17 -16.56 -26.73 -3.77
C ASP A 17 -15.58 -26.27 -4.86
N LEU A 18 -14.48 -26.99 -4.98
CA LEU A 18 -13.47 -26.81 -6.00
C LEU A 18 -13.44 -28.03 -6.92
N HIS A 19 -13.43 -27.80 -8.25
CA HIS A 19 -13.33 -28.93 -9.20
C HIS A 19 -11.93 -29.55 -9.21
N GLY A 20 -11.81 -30.80 -9.59
CA GLY A 20 -10.56 -31.57 -9.58
C GLY A 20 -9.65 -31.39 -10.80
N LYS A 21 -9.79 -30.34 -11.59
CA LYS A 21 -8.92 -30.07 -12.75
C LYS A 21 -7.54 -29.59 -12.34
N ASN A 22 -6.51 -30.02 -13.05
CA ASN A 22 -5.14 -29.59 -12.87
C ASN A 22 -4.88 -28.25 -13.55
N PHE A 23 -3.89 -27.50 -13.06
CA PHE A 23 -3.42 -26.25 -13.66
C PHE A 23 -1.91 -26.08 -13.48
N THR A 24 -1.32 -25.25 -14.32
CA THR A 24 0.02 -24.71 -14.15
C THR A 24 -0.10 -23.23 -13.84
N LEU A 25 0.52 -22.78 -12.75
CA LEU A 25 0.57 -21.38 -12.38
C LEU A 25 1.99 -20.85 -12.59
N SER A 26 2.11 -19.84 -13.45
CA SER A 26 3.36 -19.13 -13.73
C SER A 26 3.15 -17.64 -13.53
N TYR A 27 4.22 -16.89 -13.31
CA TYR A 27 4.15 -15.43 -13.22
C TYR A 27 5.32 -14.79 -13.94
N ASP A 28 5.10 -13.56 -14.39
CA ASP A 28 6.10 -12.61 -14.83
C ASP A 28 5.84 -11.27 -14.16
N THR A 29 6.87 -10.44 -13.97
CA THR A 29 6.74 -9.15 -13.32
C THR A 29 7.80 -8.17 -13.80
N ASN A 30 7.39 -6.92 -14.01
CA ASN A 30 8.27 -5.78 -14.27
C ASN A 30 8.43 -4.86 -13.05
N ILE A 31 7.90 -5.25 -11.89
CA ILE A 31 8.08 -4.49 -10.64
C ILE A 31 9.55 -4.67 -10.21
N PRO A 32 10.32 -3.60 -10.06
CA PRO A 32 11.70 -3.68 -9.61
C PRO A 32 11.81 -4.37 -8.25
N ARG A 33 12.82 -5.25 -8.11
CA ARG A 33 12.99 -6.02 -6.86
C ARG A 33 13.50 -5.12 -5.74
N GLN A 34 13.00 -5.33 -4.53
CA GLN A 34 13.46 -4.67 -3.29
C GLN A 34 13.32 -3.14 -3.26
N THR A 35 12.54 -2.54 -4.15
CA THR A 35 12.31 -1.09 -4.22
C THR A 35 11.17 -0.59 -3.33
N GLY A 36 10.60 -1.44 -2.46
CA GLY A 36 9.47 -1.03 -1.60
C GLY A 36 8.15 -0.80 -2.35
N LEU A 37 8.01 -1.36 -3.55
CA LEU A 37 6.80 -1.27 -4.38
C LEU A 37 5.90 -2.51 -4.28
N SER A 38 6.01 -3.25 -3.19
CA SER A 38 5.14 -4.38 -2.83
C SER A 38 5.03 -5.50 -3.89
N GLY A 39 6.15 -5.81 -4.57
CA GLY A 39 6.19 -6.80 -5.65
C GLY A 39 5.77 -8.21 -5.21
N SER A 40 6.12 -8.65 -3.99
CA SER A 40 5.74 -9.98 -3.50
C SER A 40 4.24 -10.12 -3.33
N SER A 41 3.59 -9.16 -2.69
CA SER A 41 2.14 -9.18 -2.52
C SER A 41 1.38 -9.02 -3.84
N ALA A 42 1.96 -8.30 -4.83
CA ALA A 42 1.40 -8.21 -6.17
C ALA A 42 1.33 -9.59 -6.86
N ILE A 43 2.43 -10.36 -6.80
CA ILE A 43 2.49 -11.72 -7.33
C ILE A 43 1.46 -12.63 -6.63
N VAL A 44 1.37 -12.56 -5.30
CA VAL A 44 0.43 -13.38 -4.53
C VAL A 44 -1.02 -13.00 -4.83
N THR A 45 -1.32 -11.69 -4.99
CA THR A 45 -2.66 -11.20 -5.36
C THR A 45 -3.04 -11.65 -6.77
N ALA A 46 -2.12 -11.55 -7.74
CA ALA A 46 -2.34 -12.03 -9.09
C ALA A 46 -2.62 -13.54 -9.12
N ALA A 47 -1.85 -14.32 -8.36
CA ALA A 47 -2.07 -15.76 -8.23
C ALA A 47 -3.44 -16.07 -7.60
N LEU A 48 -3.87 -15.31 -6.56
CA LEU A 48 -5.21 -15.47 -5.99
C LEU A 48 -6.30 -15.19 -7.04
N ASN A 49 -6.16 -14.13 -7.84
CA ASN A 49 -7.11 -13.81 -8.91
C ASN A 49 -7.21 -14.96 -9.92
N CYS A 50 -6.07 -15.55 -10.34
CA CYS A 50 -6.08 -16.72 -11.21
C CYS A 50 -6.83 -17.91 -10.58
N LEU A 51 -6.66 -18.17 -9.29
CA LEU A 51 -7.38 -19.24 -8.58
C LEU A 51 -8.89 -18.97 -8.52
N LEU A 52 -9.30 -17.73 -8.21
CA LEU A 52 -10.71 -17.33 -8.19
C LEU A 52 -11.41 -17.58 -9.54
N ASP A 53 -10.71 -17.27 -10.64
CA ASP A 53 -11.23 -17.43 -11.99
C ASP A 53 -11.21 -18.88 -12.44
N PHE A 54 -10.10 -19.59 -12.21
CA PHE A 54 -9.96 -21.00 -12.57
C PHE A 54 -11.05 -21.86 -11.93
N TYR A 55 -11.29 -21.67 -10.65
CA TYR A 55 -12.32 -22.40 -9.92
C TYR A 55 -13.73 -21.79 -10.04
N LYS A 56 -13.86 -20.62 -10.69
CA LYS A 56 -15.13 -19.89 -10.87
C LYS A 56 -15.83 -19.56 -9.54
N VAL A 57 -15.05 -19.21 -8.53
CA VAL A 57 -15.55 -18.94 -7.16
C VAL A 57 -15.43 -17.47 -6.74
N ARG A 58 -15.14 -16.58 -7.67
CA ARG A 58 -14.97 -15.14 -7.40
C ARG A 58 -16.17 -14.54 -6.65
N HIS A 59 -17.39 -14.93 -7.02
CA HIS A 59 -18.65 -14.50 -6.39
C HIS A 59 -18.92 -15.12 -5.02
N LYS A 60 -18.14 -16.11 -4.58
CA LYS A 60 -18.30 -16.81 -3.29
C LYS A 60 -17.32 -16.30 -2.22
N ILE A 61 -16.33 -15.50 -2.61
CA ILE A 61 -15.31 -14.98 -1.69
C ILE A 61 -15.39 -13.46 -1.71
N GLU A 62 -15.86 -12.90 -0.61
CA GLU A 62 -16.01 -11.45 -0.44
C GLU A 62 -14.69 -10.72 -0.73
N VAL A 63 -14.79 -9.59 -1.45
CA VAL A 63 -13.60 -8.81 -1.85
C VAL A 63 -12.81 -8.35 -0.62
N GLU A 64 -13.51 -7.97 0.45
CA GLU A 64 -12.92 -7.48 1.70
C GLU A 64 -12.05 -8.53 2.40
N VAL A 65 -12.31 -9.82 2.18
CA VAL A 65 -11.56 -10.93 2.79
C VAL A 65 -10.29 -11.26 2.01
N ARG A 66 -10.24 -11.00 0.71
CA ARG A 66 -9.12 -11.38 -0.17
C ARG A 66 -7.77 -10.82 0.27
N PRO A 67 -7.64 -9.56 0.73
CA PRO A 67 -6.39 -9.06 1.29
C PRO A 67 -5.85 -9.90 2.45
N ASN A 68 -6.75 -10.46 3.29
CA ASN A 68 -6.36 -11.34 4.39
C ASN A 68 -5.79 -12.68 3.88
N LEU A 69 -6.34 -13.23 2.80
CA LEU A 69 -5.80 -14.46 2.19
C LEU A 69 -4.39 -14.23 1.66
N VAL A 70 -4.17 -13.11 0.99
CA VAL A 70 -2.84 -12.71 0.50
C VAL A 70 -1.87 -12.54 1.66
N LEU A 71 -2.26 -11.80 2.71
CA LEU A 71 -1.43 -11.58 3.90
C LEU A 71 -1.09 -12.90 4.61
N ASN A 72 -2.06 -13.82 4.71
CA ASN A 72 -1.84 -15.11 5.36
C ASN A 72 -0.85 -15.97 4.55
N ALA A 73 -0.92 -15.92 3.22
CA ALA A 73 0.06 -16.62 2.37
C ALA A 73 1.48 -16.06 2.55
N GLU A 74 1.63 -14.76 2.71
CA GLU A 74 2.94 -14.15 2.95
C GLU A 74 3.46 -14.43 4.36
N LYS A 75 2.59 -14.48 5.37
CA LYS A 75 2.96 -14.91 6.73
C LYS A 75 3.52 -16.33 6.78
N GLU A 76 2.99 -17.25 5.97
CA GLU A 76 3.54 -18.61 5.85
C GLU A 76 4.99 -18.61 5.31
N LEU A 77 5.38 -17.56 4.59
CA LEU A 77 6.75 -17.37 4.09
C LEU A 77 7.63 -16.56 5.06
N GLY A 78 7.14 -16.27 6.27
CA GLY A 78 7.86 -15.48 7.27
C GLY A 78 7.84 -13.96 7.01
N ILE A 79 7.02 -13.49 6.07
CA ILE A 79 6.93 -12.06 5.75
C ILE A 79 6.02 -11.38 6.77
N VAL A 80 6.59 -10.39 7.49
CA VAL A 80 5.82 -9.54 8.41
C VAL A 80 5.37 -8.28 7.67
N ALA A 81 4.06 -8.16 7.46
CA ALA A 81 3.49 -7.04 6.70
C ALA A 81 2.08 -6.67 7.19
N GLY A 82 1.57 -5.53 6.74
CA GLY A 82 0.21 -5.06 6.99
C GLY A 82 -0.74 -5.34 5.82
N LEU A 83 -2.00 -4.92 5.95
CA LEU A 83 -3.04 -5.14 4.93
C LEU A 83 -3.04 -4.09 3.82
N GLN A 84 -2.45 -2.91 4.02
CA GLN A 84 -2.58 -1.75 3.14
C GLN A 84 -2.29 -2.07 1.67
N ASP A 85 -1.12 -2.66 1.38
CA ASP A 85 -0.72 -2.99 0.01
C ASP A 85 -1.65 -4.04 -0.63
N ARG A 86 -2.09 -5.01 0.17
CA ARG A 86 -2.98 -6.12 -0.25
C ARG A 86 -4.36 -5.60 -0.62
N VAL A 87 -4.86 -4.61 0.12
CA VAL A 87 -6.11 -3.92 -0.21
C VAL A 87 -5.94 -3.13 -1.50
N ALA A 88 -4.89 -2.32 -1.61
CA ALA A 88 -4.63 -1.54 -2.82
C ALA A 88 -4.52 -2.42 -4.08
N GLN A 89 -3.88 -3.58 -3.97
CA GLN A 89 -3.72 -4.53 -5.09
C GLN A 89 -5.01 -5.31 -5.40
N THR A 90 -5.82 -5.59 -4.38
CA THR A 90 -7.10 -6.30 -4.58
C THR A 90 -8.13 -5.40 -5.24
N TYR A 91 -8.21 -4.13 -4.85
CA TYR A 91 -9.20 -3.17 -5.34
C TYR A 91 -8.75 -2.44 -6.60
N GLY A 92 -7.45 -2.16 -6.73
CA GLY A 92 -6.91 -1.24 -7.73
C GLY A 92 -7.40 0.20 -7.53
N GLY A 93 -6.96 1.10 -8.38
CA GLY A 93 -7.38 2.49 -8.35
C GLY A 93 -6.99 3.25 -7.08
N LEU A 94 -7.93 4.01 -6.55
CA LEU A 94 -7.82 4.76 -5.31
C LEU A 94 -8.79 4.21 -4.28
N VAL A 95 -8.29 3.86 -3.09
CA VAL A 95 -9.10 3.24 -2.03
C VAL A 95 -8.84 3.92 -0.71
N TYR A 96 -9.88 4.40 -0.04
CA TYR A 96 -9.81 4.78 1.37
C TYR A 96 -9.93 3.52 2.23
N MET A 97 -9.05 3.37 3.20
CA MET A 97 -8.95 2.18 4.05
C MET A 97 -9.08 2.58 5.51
N ASP A 98 -10.11 2.08 6.16
CA ASP A 98 -10.32 2.21 7.60
C ASP A 98 -10.00 0.88 8.28
N PHE A 99 -8.91 0.87 9.02
CA PHE A 99 -8.44 -0.26 9.82
C PHE A 99 -8.71 -0.05 11.32
N SER A 100 -9.75 0.70 11.68
CA SER A 100 -10.09 0.90 13.08
C SER A 100 -10.24 -0.43 13.82
N LYS A 101 -9.83 -0.44 15.09
CA LYS A 101 -9.87 -1.65 15.90
C LYS A 101 -11.27 -2.26 15.95
N GLU A 102 -12.29 -1.40 16.04
CA GLU A 102 -13.69 -1.84 16.04
C GLU A 102 -14.06 -2.63 14.80
N ASN A 103 -13.71 -2.11 13.60
CA ASN A 103 -13.99 -2.80 12.36
C ASN A 103 -13.20 -4.10 12.24
N MET A 104 -11.91 -4.06 12.56
CA MET A 104 -11.04 -5.25 12.50
C MET A 104 -11.50 -6.36 13.45
N ASP A 105 -11.92 -6.03 14.65
CA ASP A 105 -12.38 -7.01 15.64
C ASP A 105 -13.77 -7.59 15.26
N LYS A 106 -14.67 -6.75 14.74
CA LYS A 106 -16.04 -7.15 14.42
C LYS A 106 -16.16 -7.90 13.10
N LEU A 107 -15.43 -7.46 12.07
CA LEU A 107 -15.55 -7.95 10.69
C LEU A 107 -14.42 -8.91 10.30
N GLY A 108 -13.29 -8.89 11.01
CA GLY A 108 -12.07 -9.58 10.63
C GLY A 108 -11.31 -8.89 9.48
N HIS A 109 -11.78 -7.75 9.01
CA HIS A 109 -11.16 -6.92 7.96
C HIS A 109 -11.51 -5.45 8.17
N GLY A 110 -10.79 -4.54 7.50
CA GLY A 110 -11.11 -3.12 7.48
C GLY A 110 -12.34 -2.80 6.61
N ILE A 111 -12.73 -1.53 6.62
CA ILE A 111 -13.69 -0.98 5.66
C ILE A 111 -12.89 -0.32 4.51
N TYR A 112 -13.17 -0.73 3.29
CA TYR A 112 -12.46 -0.29 2.09
C TYR A 112 -13.43 0.38 1.14
N SER A 113 -13.21 1.67 0.86
CA SER A 113 -14.08 2.50 0.03
C SER A 113 -13.36 2.94 -1.23
N PRO A 114 -13.70 2.38 -2.41
CA PRO A 114 -13.19 2.86 -3.68
C PRO A 114 -13.53 4.34 -3.89
N MET A 115 -12.58 5.09 -4.46
CA MET A 115 -12.70 6.50 -4.77
C MET A 115 -12.37 6.74 -6.25
N ASP A 116 -12.85 7.85 -6.79
CA ASP A 116 -12.57 8.23 -8.17
C ASP A 116 -11.09 8.63 -8.34
N ILE A 117 -10.35 7.90 -9.18
CA ILE A 117 -8.95 8.18 -9.47
C ILE A 117 -8.72 9.56 -10.10
N ARG A 118 -9.75 10.14 -10.76
CA ARG A 118 -9.69 11.48 -11.35
C ARG A 118 -9.59 12.60 -10.32
N LEU A 119 -9.80 12.28 -9.06
CA LEU A 119 -9.59 13.21 -7.93
C LEU A 119 -8.12 13.34 -7.55
N LEU A 120 -7.24 12.43 -7.99
CA LEU A 120 -5.82 12.51 -7.67
C LEU A 120 -5.11 13.57 -8.51
N PRO A 121 -4.23 14.37 -7.91
CA PRO A 121 -3.30 15.20 -8.67
C PRO A 121 -2.23 14.32 -9.33
N PRO A 122 -1.43 14.86 -10.28
CA PRO A 122 -0.26 14.18 -10.78
C PRO A 122 0.69 13.80 -9.64
N LEU A 123 1.05 12.52 -9.57
CA LEU A 123 1.94 11.97 -8.56
C LEU A 123 3.19 11.39 -9.25
N TYR A 124 4.28 11.35 -8.50
CA TYR A 124 5.55 10.78 -8.94
C TYR A 124 6.03 9.75 -7.93
N ILE A 125 6.82 8.79 -8.41
CA ILE A 125 7.53 7.82 -7.58
C ILE A 125 9.02 8.10 -7.74
N VAL A 126 9.73 8.19 -6.61
CA VAL A 126 11.18 8.29 -6.58
C VAL A 126 11.74 7.05 -5.91
N TYR A 127 12.73 6.41 -6.51
CA TYR A 127 13.40 5.22 -5.97
C TYR A 127 14.86 5.17 -6.40
N ALA A 128 15.66 4.35 -5.72
CA ALA A 128 17.06 4.13 -6.07
C ALA A 128 17.18 2.96 -7.06
N GLU A 129 18.12 3.05 -8.00
CA GLU A 129 18.41 1.99 -8.96
C GLU A 129 18.93 0.71 -8.27
N ASN A 130 19.76 0.91 -7.24
CA ASN A 130 20.28 -0.16 -6.41
C ASN A 130 19.88 0.09 -4.95
N PRO A 131 18.68 -0.30 -4.54
CA PRO A 131 18.26 -0.12 -3.17
C PRO A 131 19.14 -0.97 -2.26
N SER A 132 19.83 -0.31 -1.32
CA SER A 132 20.42 -1.02 -0.19
C SER A 132 19.29 -1.71 0.58
N ASP A 133 19.58 -2.87 1.17
CA ASP A 133 18.65 -3.73 1.92
C ASP A 133 17.67 -2.90 2.80
N SER A 134 16.59 -2.41 2.17
CA SER A 134 15.57 -1.57 2.83
C SER A 134 14.63 -2.39 3.73
N GLY A 135 14.90 -3.68 3.86
CA GLY A 135 13.95 -4.63 4.41
C GLY A 135 14.18 -5.10 5.84
N LYS A 136 15.30 -4.78 6.47
CA LYS A 136 15.59 -5.24 7.84
C LYS A 136 15.30 -4.18 8.89
N VAL A 137 14.15 -3.58 8.81
CA VAL A 137 13.69 -2.73 9.89
C VAL A 137 13.04 -3.62 10.94
N HIS A 138 13.83 -4.14 11.88
CA HIS A 138 13.30 -4.62 13.15
C HIS A 138 12.75 -3.42 13.93
N SER A 139 11.60 -2.95 13.50
CA SER A 139 10.96 -1.83 14.16
C SER A 139 10.41 -2.30 15.51
N THR A 140 10.87 -1.67 16.56
CA THR A 140 10.27 -1.81 17.90
C THR A 140 8.95 -1.07 18.03
N VAL A 141 8.53 -0.29 17.01
CA VAL A 141 7.32 0.55 17.05
C VAL A 141 6.07 -0.27 17.35
N ARG A 142 5.90 -1.45 16.74
CA ARG A 142 4.76 -2.32 17.05
C ARG A 142 4.75 -2.75 18.52
N GLN A 143 5.89 -3.15 19.05
CA GLN A 143 5.99 -3.57 20.46
C GLN A 143 5.77 -2.39 21.40
N ARG A 144 6.31 -1.23 21.08
CA ARG A 144 6.09 0.00 21.84
C ARG A 144 4.61 0.40 21.85
N TRP A 145 3.93 0.27 20.71
CA TRP A 145 2.49 0.52 20.63
C TRP A 145 1.70 -0.46 21.51
N LEU A 146 2.02 -1.76 21.44
CA LEU A 146 1.38 -2.79 22.27
C LEU A 146 1.60 -2.56 23.78
N ASN A 147 2.74 -2.01 24.14
CA ASN A 147 3.08 -1.64 25.52
C ASN A 147 2.45 -0.30 25.96
N GLY A 148 1.69 0.38 25.11
CA GLY A 148 1.04 1.64 25.43
C GLY A 148 1.96 2.86 25.45
N ASP A 149 3.10 2.84 24.75
CA ASP A 149 4.01 4.01 24.64
C ASP A 149 3.21 5.22 24.12
N GLU A 150 3.05 6.24 24.98
CA GLU A 150 2.20 7.40 24.73
C GLU A 150 2.59 8.17 23.45
N ILE A 151 3.88 8.27 23.16
CA ILE A 151 4.38 8.96 21.96
C ILE A 151 3.96 8.22 20.72
N ILE A 152 4.12 6.88 20.72
CA ILE A 152 3.76 6.04 19.59
C ILE A 152 2.24 6.04 19.39
N VAL A 153 1.46 5.86 20.44
CA VAL A 153 0.00 5.88 20.40
C VAL A 153 -0.51 7.21 19.85
N LYS A 154 0.01 8.33 20.36
CA LYS A 154 -0.35 9.68 19.89
C LYS A 154 -0.01 9.89 18.41
N CYS A 155 1.19 9.47 17.97
CA CYS A 155 1.59 9.58 16.58
C CYS A 155 0.73 8.70 15.66
N MET A 156 0.38 7.48 16.07
CA MET A 156 -0.48 6.59 15.30
C MET A 156 -1.90 7.14 15.15
N ASN A 157 -2.47 7.71 16.20
CA ASN A 157 -3.77 8.38 16.15
C ASN A 157 -3.73 9.57 15.19
N GLU A 158 -2.67 10.40 15.25
CA GLU A 158 -2.50 11.52 14.32
C GLU A 158 -2.35 11.04 12.86
N VAL A 159 -1.65 9.92 12.62
CA VAL A 159 -1.57 9.30 11.28
C VAL A 159 -2.95 8.85 10.77
N ALA A 160 -3.81 8.31 11.63
CA ALA A 160 -5.17 7.95 11.28
C ALA A 160 -6.01 9.20 10.91
N ASP A 161 -5.91 10.26 11.70
CA ASP A 161 -6.57 11.54 11.42
C ASP A 161 -6.09 12.17 10.11
N ILE A 162 -4.78 12.10 9.83
CA ILE A 162 -4.19 12.56 8.56
C ILE A 162 -4.78 11.78 7.37
N ALA A 163 -5.03 10.49 7.49
CA ALA A 163 -5.63 9.70 6.43
C ALA A 163 -7.07 10.16 6.14
N LEU A 164 -7.86 10.43 7.18
CA LEU A 164 -9.22 10.96 7.04
C LEU A 164 -9.22 12.37 6.42
N GLN A 165 -8.36 13.27 6.92
CA GLN A 165 -8.21 14.61 6.36
C GLN A 165 -7.72 14.57 4.90
N GLY A 166 -6.83 13.62 4.56
CA GLY A 166 -6.34 13.39 3.21
C GLY A 166 -7.46 12.96 2.26
N ARG A 167 -8.36 12.08 2.69
CA ARG A 167 -9.58 11.74 1.95
C ARG A 167 -10.41 12.98 1.64
N THR A 168 -10.69 13.80 2.64
CA THR A 168 -11.45 15.04 2.49
C THR A 168 -10.75 16.01 1.52
N ALA A 169 -9.44 16.22 1.70
CA ALA A 169 -8.64 17.09 0.84
C ALA A 169 -8.67 16.66 -0.63
N ILE A 170 -8.62 15.34 -0.89
CA ILE A 170 -8.74 14.79 -2.25
C ILE A 170 -10.14 15.04 -2.81
N MET A 171 -11.19 14.77 -2.05
CA MET A 171 -12.58 14.97 -2.49
C MET A 171 -12.87 16.44 -2.82
N GLU A 172 -12.32 17.37 -2.05
CA GLU A 172 -12.44 18.81 -2.23
C GLU A 172 -11.43 19.39 -3.24
N LYS A 173 -10.53 18.56 -3.78
CA LYS A 173 -9.38 18.97 -4.61
C LYS A 173 -8.49 20.03 -3.95
N ASN A 174 -8.43 20.02 -2.62
CA ASN A 174 -7.53 20.87 -1.84
C ASN A 174 -6.12 20.27 -1.81
N TYR A 175 -5.43 20.38 -2.91
CA TYR A 175 -4.12 19.72 -3.08
C TYR A 175 -3.00 20.37 -2.27
N ARG A 176 -3.14 21.64 -1.87
CA ARG A 176 -2.19 22.26 -0.93
C ARG A 176 -2.28 21.57 0.43
N LYS A 177 -3.50 21.36 0.92
CA LYS A 177 -3.72 20.62 2.17
C LYS A 177 -3.21 19.17 2.07
N LEU A 178 -3.42 18.51 0.93
CA LEU A 178 -2.88 17.18 0.69
C LEU A 178 -1.35 17.15 0.81
N ALA A 179 -0.65 18.13 0.22
CA ALA A 179 0.81 18.25 0.32
C ALA A 179 1.30 18.41 1.76
N GLU A 180 0.63 19.27 2.55
CA GLU A 180 0.92 19.43 3.98
C GLU A 180 0.76 18.11 4.74
N LEU A 181 -0.35 17.39 4.50
CA LEU A 181 -0.65 16.12 5.16
C LEU A 181 0.34 15.02 4.77
N MET A 182 0.77 14.96 3.51
CA MET A 182 1.81 14.04 3.05
C MET A 182 3.13 14.30 3.79
N SER A 183 3.55 15.55 3.87
CA SER A 183 4.78 15.95 4.58
C SER A 183 4.68 15.63 6.07
N ARG A 184 3.55 15.94 6.72
CA ARG A 184 3.29 15.62 8.12
C ARG A 184 3.29 14.13 8.40
N ASN A 185 2.74 13.32 7.49
CA ASN A 185 2.76 11.86 7.61
C ASN A 185 4.20 11.32 7.68
N PHE A 186 5.10 11.84 6.84
CA PHE A 186 6.52 11.47 6.90
C PHE A 186 7.18 11.91 8.20
N ASP A 187 6.91 13.12 8.67
CA ASP A 187 7.51 13.63 9.93
C ASP A 187 7.10 12.79 11.14
N LEU A 188 5.83 12.36 11.20
CA LEU A 188 5.36 11.44 12.24
C LEU A 188 6.04 10.09 12.14
N ARG A 189 6.19 9.56 10.90
CA ARG A 189 6.93 8.33 10.68
C ARG A 189 8.36 8.43 11.17
N ARG A 190 9.07 9.51 10.80
CA ARG A 190 10.45 9.77 11.25
C ARG A 190 10.55 9.84 12.77
N LYS A 191 9.57 10.51 13.41
CA LYS A 191 9.48 10.60 14.88
C LYS A 191 9.28 9.24 15.55
N MET A 192 8.45 8.36 14.97
CA MET A 192 8.17 7.04 15.54
C MET A 192 9.33 6.07 15.37
N PHE A 193 9.93 6.06 14.19
CA PHE A 193 10.89 5.03 13.79
C PHE A 193 12.34 5.46 14.03
N GLY A 194 12.66 6.74 13.95
CA GLY A 194 14.02 7.27 14.00
C GLY A 194 14.80 7.10 12.68
N ASP A 195 15.84 7.90 12.53
CA ASP A 195 16.61 7.97 11.28
C ASP A 195 17.38 6.67 10.97
N ASP A 196 17.93 6.02 12.00
CA ASP A 196 18.65 4.75 11.85
C ASP A 196 17.75 3.65 11.26
N CYS A 197 16.50 3.62 11.70
CA CYS A 197 15.52 2.65 11.25
C CYS A 197 15.01 2.95 9.83
N LEU A 198 14.83 4.23 9.50
CA LEU A 198 14.37 4.63 8.17
C LEU A 198 15.45 4.52 7.10
N GLY A 199 16.69 4.68 7.47
CA GLY A 199 17.87 4.64 6.59
C GLY A 199 18.12 5.95 5.86
N ALA A 200 19.40 6.33 5.79
CA ALA A 200 19.84 7.62 5.24
C ALA A 200 19.39 7.83 3.79
N MET A 201 19.48 6.80 2.94
CA MET A 201 19.07 6.89 1.54
C MET A 201 17.57 7.16 1.38
N ASN A 202 16.74 6.52 2.19
CA ASN A 202 15.28 6.71 2.15
C ASN A 202 14.89 8.12 2.61
N ILE A 203 15.58 8.64 3.62
CA ILE A 203 15.41 10.01 4.11
C ILE A 203 15.84 10.99 3.03
N GLU A 204 17.00 10.75 2.38
CA GLU A 204 17.50 11.63 1.33
C GLU A 204 16.54 11.75 0.15
N MET A 205 15.85 10.69 -0.25
CA MET A 205 14.80 10.78 -1.28
C MET A 205 13.69 11.78 -0.90
N VAL A 206 13.27 11.80 0.36
CA VAL A 206 12.28 12.78 0.84
C VAL A 206 12.86 14.18 0.88
N GLU A 207 14.10 14.34 1.37
CA GLU A 207 14.75 15.64 1.49
C GLU A 207 15.07 16.26 0.10
N VAL A 208 15.41 15.45 -0.90
CA VAL A 208 15.55 15.90 -2.31
C VAL A 208 14.23 16.52 -2.80
N ALA A 209 13.10 15.88 -2.55
CA ALA A 209 11.80 16.40 -2.93
C ALA A 209 11.47 17.70 -2.15
N ARG A 210 11.73 17.73 -0.86
CA ARG A 210 11.47 18.90 0.00
C ARG A 210 12.32 20.13 -0.39
N ARG A 211 13.56 19.94 -0.84
CA ARG A 211 14.42 21.06 -1.30
C ARG A 211 13.84 21.82 -2.50
N VAL A 212 13.00 21.19 -3.28
CA VAL A 212 12.30 21.86 -4.41
C VAL A 212 10.86 22.26 -4.04
N GLY A 213 10.47 22.15 -2.76
CA GLY A 213 9.14 22.50 -2.28
C GLY A 213 8.07 21.45 -2.54
N ALA A 214 8.44 20.24 -2.98
CA ALA A 214 7.51 19.14 -3.20
C ALA A 214 7.20 18.40 -1.89
N ALA A 215 6.01 17.83 -1.80
CA ALA A 215 5.62 16.97 -0.68
C ALA A 215 5.98 15.51 -0.98
N ALA A 216 6.56 14.84 0.00
CA ALA A 216 6.98 13.45 -0.16
C ALA A 216 6.75 12.61 1.10
N LYS A 217 6.43 11.34 0.91
CA LYS A 217 6.34 10.33 1.96
C LYS A 217 6.69 8.96 1.41
N PHE A 218 7.05 8.02 2.29
CA PHE A 218 7.30 6.64 1.85
C PHE A 218 6.05 6.01 1.26
N THR A 219 6.23 5.17 0.25
CA THR A 219 5.17 4.32 -0.32
C THR A 219 4.78 3.20 0.65
N GLY A 220 5.77 2.57 1.26
CA GLY A 220 5.63 1.48 2.22
C GLY A 220 6.70 1.54 3.31
N SER A 221 7.49 0.48 3.49
CA SER A 221 8.55 0.40 4.51
C SER A 221 9.78 1.25 4.19
N GLY A 222 10.02 1.56 2.93
CA GLY A 222 11.18 2.27 2.38
C GLY A 222 11.50 1.75 0.98
N GLY A 223 12.57 2.22 0.37
CA GLY A 223 13.00 1.88 -0.99
C GLY A 223 12.40 2.76 -2.08
N ALA A 224 11.20 3.31 -1.85
CA ALA A 224 10.58 4.30 -2.71
C ALA A 224 9.78 5.33 -1.91
N VAL A 225 9.60 6.51 -2.50
CA VAL A 225 8.74 7.57 -1.98
C VAL A 225 7.75 8.02 -3.05
N VAL A 226 6.54 8.35 -2.62
CA VAL A 226 5.56 9.05 -3.46
C VAL A 226 5.73 10.54 -3.26
N VAL A 227 5.74 11.28 -4.37
CA VAL A 227 5.97 12.72 -4.38
C VAL A 227 4.82 13.42 -5.09
N PHE A 228 4.41 14.56 -4.55
CA PHE A 228 3.47 15.48 -5.14
C PHE A 228 4.08 16.87 -5.28
N CYS A 229 3.92 17.48 -6.45
CA CYS A 229 4.39 18.82 -6.79
C CYS A 229 3.21 19.81 -6.83
N PRO A 230 2.89 20.51 -5.72
CA PRO A 230 1.74 21.41 -5.67
C PRO A 230 1.84 22.60 -6.62
N ASP A 231 3.05 23.02 -7.01
CA ASP A 231 3.28 24.12 -7.96
C ASP A 231 3.33 23.66 -9.43
N GLY A 232 2.98 22.40 -9.70
CA GLY A 232 2.79 21.86 -11.03
C GLY A 232 4.07 21.49 -11.77
N GLU A 233 4.00 21.58 -13.11
CA GLU A 233 5.03 21.01 -14.01
C GLU A 233 6.42 21.64 -13.84
N SER A 234 6.49 22.94 -13.59
CA SER A 234 7.79 23.62 -13.38
C SER A 234 8.52 23.08 -12.14
N GLN A 235 7.79 22.76 -11.10
CA GLN A 235 8.33 22.11 -9.89
C GLN A 235 8.74 20.67 -10.16
N ALA A 236 7.95 19.94 -10.95
CA ALA A 236 8.27 18.56 -11.32
C ALA A 236 9.59 18.48 -12.14
N LYS A 237 9.84 19.42 -13.03
CA LYS A 237 11.14 19.53 -13.76
C LYS A 237 12.31 19.77 -12.82
N ARG A 238 12.16 20.69 -11.84
CA ARG A 238 13.21 20.88 -10.81
C ARG A 238 13.43 19.64 -9.96
N LEU A 239 12.34 18.91 -9.66
CA LEU A 239 12.43 17.65 -8.93
C LEU A 239 13.20 16.60 -9.75
N GLU A 240 12.94 16.48 -11.04
CA GLU A 240 13.64 15.54 -11.92
C GLU A 240 15.15 15.81 -11.94
N GLU A 241 15.55 17.07 -12.11
CA GLU A 241 16.96 17.46 -12.07
C GLU A 241 17.60 17.17 -10.70
N ALA A 242 16.87 17.44 -9.60
CA ALA A 242 17.37 17.20 -8.25
C ALA A 242 17.52 15.68 -7.98
N CYS A 243 16.57 14.86 -8.41
CA CYS A 243 16.65 13.41 -8.31
C CYS A 243 17.83 12.86 -9.11
N LYS A 244 18.00 13.31 -10.37
CA LYS A 244 19.12 12.90 -11.23
C LYS A 244 20.48 13.24 -10.60
N LYS A 245 20.63 14.44 -10.01
CA LYS A 245 21.85 14.82 -9.30
C LYS A 245 22.13 13.97 -8.07
N ALA A 246 21.09 13.50 -7.39
CA ALA A 246 21.19 12.64 -6.22
C ALA A 246 21.30 11.14 -6.56
N GLY A 247 21.26 10.76 -7.84
CA GLY A 247 21.32 9.35 -8.27
C GLY A 247 20.01 8.58 -8.07
N PHE A 248 18.88 9.28 -8.04
CA PHE A 248 17.56 8.68 -7.93
C PHE A 248 16.80 8.70 -9.26
N ILE A 249 15.94 7.71 -9.44
CA ILE A 249 15.02 7.63 -10.59
C ILE A 249 13.70 8.29 -10.19
N LEU A 250 13.23 9.21 -11.04
CA LEU A 250 11.88 9.79 -10.96
C LEU A 250 11.02 9.19 -12.06
N GLN A 251 9.84 8.74 -11.68
CA GLN A 251 8.84 8.22 -12.62
C GLN A 251 7.46 8.79 -12.33
N ALA A 252 6.75 9.26 -13.35
CA ALA A 252 5.35 9.65 -13.20
C ALA A 252 4.50 8.43 -12.82
N ALA A 253 3.69 8.55 -11.77
CA ALA A 253 2.79 7.49 -11.36
C ALA A 253 1.57 7.44 -12.26
N LYS A 254 1.33 6.29 -12.89
CA LYS A 254 0.11 6.02 -13.65
C LYS A 254 -0.84 5.21 -12.78
N VAL A 255 -1.89 5.86 -12.30
CA VAL A 255 -2.91 5.17 -11.49
C VAL A 255 -3.89 4.50 -12.45
N ALA A 256 -3.92 3.16 -12.42
CA ALA A 256 -4.91 2.39 -13.15
C ALA A 256 -6.29 2.48 -12.46
N PRO A 257 -7.40 2.34 -13.19
CA PRO A 257 -8.72 2.22 -12.57
C PRO A 257 -8.83 0.97 -11.70
N SER A 258 -9.94 0.87 -10.94
CA SER A 258 -10.22 -0.33 -10.15
C SER A 258 -10.23 -1.58 -11.04
N VAL A 259 -9.69 -2.68 -10.51
CA VAL A 259 -9.65 -3.99 -11.18
C VAL A 259 -10.84 -4.88 -10.79
N LEU A 260 -11.78 -4.36 -9.97
CA LEU A 260 -12.95 -5.11 -9.54
C LEU A 260 -13.93 -5.29 -10.70
N GLU A 261 -14.36 -6.54 -10.91
CA GLU A 261 -15.34 -6.92 -11.90
C GLU A 261 -16.77 -6.90 -11.32
N GLY A 262 -17.79 -7.05 -12.17
CA GLY A 262 -19.17 -7.08 -11.72
C GLY A 262 -19.48 -8.17 -10.68
N SER A 263 -18.83 -9.33 -10.79
CA SER A 263 -18.92 -10.42 -9.82
C SER A 263 -18.27 -10.07 -8.48
N ASP A 264 -17.24 -9.24 -8.47
CA ASP A 264 -16.60 -8.74 -7.27
C ASP A 264 -17.47 -7.69 -6.57
N LEU A 265 -18.00 -6.75 -7.36
CA LEU A 265 -18.90 -5.70 -6.85
C LEU A 265 -20.16 -6.29 -6.20
N ALA A 266 -20.64 -7.43 -6.72
CA ALA A 266 -21.77 -8.14 -6.11
C ALA A 266 -21.48 -8.70 -4.71
N THR A 267 -20.22 -8.90 -4.35
CA THR A 267 -19.82 -9.36 -3.02
C THR A 267 -19.62 -8.22 -2.01
N LEU A 268 -19.46 -6.97 -2.49
CA LEU A 268 -19.36 -5.80 -1.62
C LEU A 268 -20.67 -5.62 -0.88
N LYS A 269 -20.64 -5.69 0.44
CA LYS A 269 -21.80 -5.40 1.26
C LYS A 269 -22.17 -3.92 1.08
N GLN A 270 -23.40 -3.68 0.62
CA GLN A 270 -23.96 -2.34 0.66
C GLN A 270 -24.02 -1.92 2.14
N LYS A 271 -23.20 -0.96 2.51
CA LYS A 271 -23.17 -0.36 3.85
C LYS A 271 -23.80 0.99 3.83
#